data_2cfce0dcd493308273a76d8ecfab0b19
#
_entry.id   2cfce0dcd493308273a76d8ecfab0b19
#
_cell.length_a   1.000
_cell.length_b   1.000
_cell.length_c   1.000
_cell.angle_alpha   90.00
_cell.angle_beta   90.00
_cell.angle_gamma   90.00
#
_symmetry.space_group_name_H-M   'P 1'
#
loop_
_entity.id
_entity.type
_entity.pdbx_description
1 polymer ?
#
loop_
_entity_poly.entity_id
_entity_poly.type
_entity_poly.pdbx_seq_one_letter_code
_entity_poly.pdbx_strand_id
1 'polypeptide(L)'
;MYLATTTGTSDTDRIAGMVKNAIYGIIAAKADGIENPTVGIANIDGARQTEKALLKLKEQGYDINFAESARADGGIVMRGNDLLAGTPDIMVMDSLTGNLMMKIFSAYTTGGSYESLGFGYGPGIGDGYDRLIMIVSRASGAPVIAGAMEFATNLGSIPCVSSLRCLIRDSR
;
A
#
# COMPACT_ATOMS: atom_id res chain seq x y z
N MET A 1 2.08 -2.09 -9.35
CA MET A 1 1.15 -2.41 -8.23
C MET A 1 1.86 -2.26 -6.90
N TYR A 2 1.25 -1.54 -5.97
CA TYR A 2 1.74 -1.36 -4.60
C TYR A 2 1.12 -2.41 -3.68
N LEU A 3 1.92 -3.04 -2.82
CA LEU A 3 1.41 -3.87 -1.73
C LEU A 3 1.24 -3.00 -0.49
N ALA A 4 0.03 -2.55 -0.22
CA ALA A 4 -0.30 -1.72 0.93
C ALA A 4 -0.58 -2.62 2.15
N THR A 5 0.44 -2.86 2.94
CA THR A 5 0.41 -3.87 4.01
C THR A 5 0.86 -3.36 5.38
N THR A 6 1.77 -2.38 5.41
CA THR A 6 2.28 -1.83 6.67
C THR A 6 2.41 -0.33 6.55
N THR A 7 1.81 0.39 7.48
CA THR A 7 1.94 1.85 7.58
C THR A 7 2.94 2.22 8.67
N GLY A 8 3.38 3.47 8.69
CA GLY A 8 4.24 4.00 9.76
C GLY A 8 3.55 3.99 11.13
N THR A 9 2.23 4.03 11.14
CA THR A 9 1.38 3.83 12.33
C THR A 9 0.65 2.50 12.21
N SER A 10 1.22 1.44 12.77
CA SER A 10 0.55 0.14 12.82
C SER A 10 -0.67 0.21 13.75
N ASP A 11 -1.71 -0.53 13.41
CA ASP A 11 -2.88 -0.70 14.25
C ASP A 11 -2.94 -2.13 14.80
N THR A 12 -3.36 -2.28 16.04
CA THR A 12 -3.56 -3.60 16.64
C THR A 12 -4.83 -4.27 16.12
N ASP A 13 -5.83 -3.48 15.67
CA ASP A 13 -7.02 -3.98 14.98
C ASP A 13 -6.68 -4.22 13.50
N ARG A 14 -6.87 -5.44 13.04
CA ARG A 14 -6.57 -5.84 11.66
C ARG A 14 -7.37 -5.04 10.64
N ILE A 15 -8.66 -4.85 10.88
CA ILE A 15 -9.55 -4.17 9.93
C ILE A 15 -9.19 -2.68 9.84
N ALA A 16 -9.01 -2.03 11.00
CA ALA A 16 -8.56 -0.65 11.04
C ALA A 16 -7.19 -0.49 10.38
N GLY A 17 -6.28 -1.43 10.59
CA GLY A 17 -4.96 -1.48 9.93
C GLY A 17 -5.09 -1.57 8.41
N MET A 18 -5.94 -2.46 7.88
CA MET A 18 -6.16 -2.60 6.44
C MET A 18 -6.82 -1.37 5.82
N VAL A 19 -7.76 -0.73 6.52
CA VAL A 19 -8.36 0.55 6.09
C VAL A 19 -7.30 1.64 5.99
N LYS A 20 -6.45 1.79 7.02
CA LYS A 20 -5.32 2.72 6.99
C LYS A 20 -4.35 2.42 5.87
N ASN A 21 -4.01 1.13 5.65
CA ASN A 21 -3.16 0.70 4.55
C ASN A 21 -3.73 1.14 3.19
N ALA A 22 -5.05 1.03 2.98
CA ALA A 22 -5.69 1.49 1.76
C ALA A 22 -5.53 3.01 1.56
N ILE A 23 -5.85 3.80 2.57
CA ILE A 23 -5.78 5.27 2.49
C ILE A 23 -4.33 5.73 2.25
N TYR A 24 -3.38 5.20 3.02
CA TYR A 24 -1.97 5.56 2.86
C TYR A 24 -1.37 5.05 1.55
N GLY A 25 -1.84 3.89 1.07
CA GLY A 25 -1.49 3.39 -0.26
C GLY A 25 -1.95 4.33 -1.38
N ILE A 26 -3.18 4.86 -1.28
CA ILE A 26 -3.70 5.86 -2.22
C ILE A 26 -2.82 7.13 -2.21
N ILE A 27 -2.50 7.63 -1.02
CA ILE A 27 -1.66 8.83 -0.89
C ILE A 27 -0.27 8.59 -1.50
N ALA A 28 0.35 7.45 -1.20
CA ALA A 28 1.66 7.10 -1.75
C ALA A 28 1.63 6.96 -3.28
N ALA A 29 0.61 6.29 -3.82
CA ALA A 29 0.46 6.10 -5.26
C ALA A 29 0.20 7.44 -5.99
N LYS A 30 -0.66 8.30 -5.43
CA LYS A 30 -0.88 9.66 -5.97
C LYS A 30 0.40 10.49 -5.93
N ALA A 31 1.16 10.39 -4.84
CA ALA A 31 2.45 11.07 -4.71
C ALA A 31 3.51 10.54 -5.69
N ASP A 32 3.42 9.30 -6.12
CA ASP A 32 4.29 8.70 -7.15
C ASP A 32 3.76 8.88 -8.59
N GLY A 33 2.74 9.75 -8.77
CA GLY A 33 2.25 10.18 -10.07
C GLY A 33 1.07 9.40 -10.64
N ILE A 34 0.45 8.50 -9.89
CA ILE A 34 -0.79 7.82 -10.29
C ILE A 34 -1.98 8.69 -9.88
N GLU A 35 -2.58 9.42 -10.82
CA GLU A 35 -3.65 10.39 -10.51
C GLU A 35 -4.87 9.74 -9.84
N ASN A 36 -5.33 8.61 -10.36
CA ASN A 36 -6.54 7.92 -9.90
C ASN A 36 -6.24 6.44 -9.59
N PRO A 37 -5.44 6.15 -8.56
CA PRO A 37 -5.04 4.77 -8.27
C PRO A 37 -6.24 3.91 -7.88
N THR A 38 -6.28 2.70 -8.43
CA THR A 38 -7.30 1.71 -8.14
C THR A 38 -6.92 0.87 -6.92
N VAL A 39 -7.89 0.60 -6.05
CA VAL A 39 -7.72 -0.16 -4.81
C VAL A 39 -8.42 -1.51 -4.91
N GLY A 40 -7.70 -2.57 -4.65
CA GLY A 40 -8.23 -3.92 -4.44
C GLY A 40 -7.83 -4.45 -3.07
N ILE A 41 -8.65 -5.31 -2.49
CA ILE A 41 -8.41 -5.91 -1.18
C ILE A 41 -8.09 -7.39 -1.39
N ALA A 42 -6.94 -7.86 -0.93
CA ALA A 42 -6.61 -9.28 -1.00
C ALA A 42 -7.66 -10.13 -0.27
N ASN A 43 -8.03 -11.28 -0.84
CA ASN A 43 -9.02 -12.19 -0.24
C ASN A 43 -8.43 -12.95 0.96
N ILE A 44 -8.22 -12.23 2.02
CA ILE A 44 -7.72 -12.71 3.30
C ILE A 44 -8.76 -12.49 4.40
N ASP A 45 -8.48 -13.01 5.59
CA ASP A 45 -9.34 -12.75 6.75
C ASP A 45 -9.46 -11.24 7.02
N GLY A 46 -10.70 -10.77 7.21
CA GLY A 46 -11.02 -9.35 7.36
C GLY A 46 -11.32 -8.60 6.04
N ALA A 47 -11.12 -9.21 4.86
CA ALA A 47 -11.31 -8.52 3.58
C ALA A 47 -12.72 -7.93 3.41
N ARG A 48 -13.76 -8.68 3.76
CA ARG A 48 -15.15 -8.22 3.64
C ARG A 48 -15.52 -7.11 4.62
N GLN A 49 -14.95 -7.11 5.81
CA GLN A 49 -15.14 -6.05 6.79
C GLN A 49 -14.43 -4.77 6.34
N THR A 50 -13.21 -4.92 5.80
CA THR A 50 -12.44 -3.81 5.21
C THR A 50 -13.16 -3.21 4.02
N GLU A 51 -13.71 -4.05 3.12
CA GLU A 51 -14.54 -3.61 1.99
C GLU A 51 -15.71 -2.73 2.46
N LYS A 52 -16.48 -3.20 3.45
CA LYS A 52 -17.60 -2.43 3.99
C LYS A 52 -17.17 -1.10 4.59
N ALA A 53 -16.03 -1.09 5.29
CA ALA A 53 -15.51 0.13 5.89
C ALA A 53 -15.05 1.14 4.82
N LEU A 54 -14.35 0.69 3.76
CA LEU A 54 -13.91 1.55 2.67
C LEU A 54 -15.09 2.06 1.83
N LEU A 55 -16.11 1.25 1.58
CA LEU A 55 -17.33 1.70 0.90
C LEU A 55 -18.04 2.81 1.70
N LYS A 56 -18.13 2.63 3.04
CA LYS A 56 -18.70 3.66 3.92
C LYS A 56 -17.87 4.96 3.88
N LEU A 57 -16.56 4.89 3.83
CA LEU A 57 -15.71 6.07 3.67
C LEU A 57 -15.97 6.76 2.33
N LYS A 58 -16.10 5.99 1.24
CA LYS A 58 -16.45 6.53 -0.08
C LYS A 58 -17.80 7.25 -0.06
N GLU A 59 -18.82 6.68 0.60
CA GLU A 59 -20.13 7.32 0.79
C GLU A 59 -20.04 8.64 1.59
N GLN A 60 -19.04 8.76 2.46
CA GLN A 60 -18.75 9.97 3.24
C GLN A 60 -17.91 11.00 2.47
N GLY A 61 -17.63 10.77 1.19
CA GLY A 61 -16.94 11.70 0.31
C GLY A 61 -15.44 11.48 0.15
N TYR A 62 -14.87 10.38 0.68
CA TYR A 62 -13.49 10.02 0.37
C TYR A 62 -13.37 9.54 -1.07
N ASP A 63 -12.39 10.08 -1.79
CA ASP A 63 -12.09 9.71 -3.18
C ASP A 63 -11.36 8.35 -3.22
N ILE A 64 -12.13 7.27 -3.29
CA ILE A 64 -11.61 5.90 -3.41
C ILE A 64 -12.09 5.30 -4.71
N ASN A 65 -11.14 4.99 -5.60
CA ASN A 65 -11.40 4.28 -6.84
C ASN A 65 -11.12 2.78 -6.63
N PHE A 66 -12.13 1.93 -6.79
CA PHE A 66 -11.96 0.49 -6.59
C PHE A 66 -11.66 -0.22 -7.90
N ALA A 67 -10.72 -1.17 -7.85
CA ALA A 67 -10.51 -2.11 -8.93
C ALA A 67 -11.61 -3.19 -8.93
N GLU A 68 -11.89 -3.74 -10.09
CA GLU A 68 -12.76 -4.91 -10.23
C GLU A 68 -11.92 -6.15 -10.49
N SER A 69 -12.17 -7.22 -9.74
CA SER A 69 -11.57 -8.52 -9.98
C SER A 69 -11.94 -9.03 -11.37
N ALA A 70 -11.01 -9.66 -12.08
CA ALA A 70 -11.23 -10.26 -13.40
C ALA A 70 -12.20 -11.47 -13.39
N ARG A 71 -12.76 -11.82 -12.25
CA ARG A 71 -13.75 -12.89 -12.12
C ARG A 71 -15.12 -12.48 -12.67
N ALA A 72 -15.90 -13.49 -13.05
CA ALA A 72 -17.25 -13.29 -13.57
C ALA A 72 -18.21 -12.61 -12.57
N ASP A 73 -17.96 -12.79 -11.26
CA ASP A 73 -18.72 -12.14 -10.16
C ASP A 73 -18.17 -10.74 -9.80
N GLY A 74 -17.04 -10.35 -10.38
CA GLY A 74 -16.41 -9.04 -10.15
C GLY A 74 -16.08 -8.80 -8.68
N GLY A 75 -16.10 -7.52 -8.29
CA GLY A 75 -15.97 -7.07 -6.90
C GLY A 75 -14.56 -6.62 -6.53
N ILE A 76 -14.49 -5.99 -5.36
CA ILE A 76 -13.30 -5.29 -4.86
C ILE A 76 -12.30 -6.26 -4.22
N VAL A 77 -12.79 -7.46 -3.80
CA VAL A 77 -11.96 -8.46 -3.14
C VAL A 77 -11.23 -9.30 -4.19
N MET A 78 -9.91 -9.12 -4.22
CA MET A 78 -8.99 -9.67 -5.20
C MET A 78 -8.52 -11.08 -4.82
N ARG A 79 -8.33 -11.93 -5.80
CA ARG A 79 -7.77 -13.28 -5.62
C ARG A 79 -6.34 -13.39 -6.14
N GLY A 80 -5.77 -14.59 -6.03
CA GLY A 80 -4.40 -14.84 -6.47
C GLY A 80 -4.13 -14.49 -7.94
N ASN A 81 -5.11 -14.71 -8.83
CA ASN A 81 -4.97 -14.34 -10.24
C ASN A 81 -4.96 -12.82 -10.45
N ASP A 82 -5.69 -12.06 -9.65
CA ASP A 82 -5.68 -10.60 -9.70
C ASP A 82 -4.32 -10.06 -9.21
N LEU A 83 -3.73 -10.71 -8.18
CA LEU A 83 -2.39 -10.40 -7.73
C LEU A 83 -1.34 -10.70 -8.81
N LEU A 84 -1.45 -11.88 -9.47
CA LEU A 84 -0.55 -12.29 -10.53
C LEU A 84 -0.63 -11.35 -11.74
N ALA A 85 -1.83 -10.94 -12.10
CA ALA A 85 -2.09 -10.03 -13.23
C ALA A 85 -1.76 -8.57 -12.91
N GLY A 86 -1.61 -8.20 -11.63
CA GLY A 86 -1.46 -6.81 -11.22
C GLY A 86 -2.72 -5.99 -11.45
N THR A 87 -3.90 -6.59 -11.23
CA THR A 87 -5.21 -5.96 -11.53
C THR A 87 -5.40 -4.61 -10.85
N PRO A 88 -5.20 -4.45 -9.51
CA PRO A 88 -5.26 -3.13 -8.90
C PRO A 88 -3.90 -2.43 -8.91
N ASP A 89 -3.92 -1.10 -8.87
CA ASP A 89 -2.70 -0.33 -8.60
C ASP A 89 -2.22 -0.54 -7.15
N ILE A 90 -3.17 -0.70 -6.22
CA ILE A 90 -2.93 -0.90 -4.80
C ILE A 90 -3.62 -2.16 -4.32
N MET A 91 -2.85 -3.15 -3.89
CA MET A 91 -3.34 -4.36 -3.24
C MET A 91 -3.23 -4.23 -1.73
N VAL A 92 -4.38 -4.15 -1.07
CA VAL A 92 -4.47 -4.00 0.40
C VAL A 92 -4.43 -5.35 1.08
N MET A 93 -3.59 -5.48 2.09
CA MET A 93 -3.49 -6.68 2.94
C MET A 93 -3.18 -6.28 4.39
N ASP A 94 -3.28 -7.25 5.30
CA ASP A 94 -2.76 -7.06 6.65
C ASP A 94 -1.22 -7.11 6.67
N SER A 95 -0.63 -6.59 7.73
CA SER A 95 0.82 -6.45 7.85
C SER A 95 1.56 -7.79 7.87
N LEU A 96 0.97 -8.83 8.43
CA LEU A 96 1.60 -10.16 8.48
C LEU A 96 1.65 -10.78 7.09
N THR A 97 0.52 -10.82 6.40
CA THR A 97 0.40 -11.42 5.06
C THR A 97 1.34 -10.75 4.07
N GLY A 98 1.33 -9.43 4.00
CA GLY A 98 2.20 -8.71 3.07
C GLY A 98 3.69 -8.88 3.39
N ASN A 99 4.07 -8.84 4.68
CA ASN A 99 5.45 -9.08 5.08
C ASN A 99 5.92 -10.50 4.71
N LEU A 100 5.10 -11.52 4.96
CA LEU A 100 5.42 -12.90 4.58
C LEU A 100 5.56 -13.05 3.06
N MET A 101 4.67 -12.45 2.28
CA MET A 101 4.75 -12.49 0.82
C MET A 101 6.05 -11.87 0.31
N MET A 102 6.44 -10.71 0.82
CA MET A 102 7.71 -10.06 0.43
C MET A 102 8.92 -10.92 0.79
N LYS A 103 8.90 -11.60 1.95
CA LYS A 103 9.96 -12.55 2.34
C LYS A 103 10.00 -13.76 1.43
N ILE A 104 8.85 -14.34 1.10
CA ILE A 104 8.77 -15.51 0.20
C ILE A 104 9.26 -15.17 -1.19
N PHE A 105 8.81 -14.04 -1.76
CA PHE A 105 9.26 -13.59 -3.09
C PHE A 105 10.77 -13.33 -3.10
N SER A 106 11.28 -12.69 -2.07
CA SER A 106 12.72 -12.44 -1.95
C SER A 106 13.52 -13.74 -1.76
N ALA A 107 13.01 -14.66 -0.96
CA ALA A 107 13.65 -15.96 -0.77
C ALA A 107 13.73 -16.76 -2.08
N TYR A 108 12.68 -16.71 -2.89
CA TYR A 108 12.64 -17.35 -4.20
C TYR A 108 13.71 -16.78 -5.16
N THR A 109 13.93 -15.47 -5.15
CA THR A 109 14.89 -14.80 -6.05
C THR A 109 16.33 -14.82 -5.55
N THR A 110 16.57 -14.98 -4.25
CA THR A 110 17.91 -14.87 -3.64
C THR A 110 18.39 -16.13 -2.94
N GLY A 111 17.57 -17.19 -2.93
CA GLY A 111 17.86 -18.37 -2.12
C GLY A 111 17.81 -18.10 -0.61
N GLY A 112 17.08 -17.07 -0.18
CA GLY A 112 16.94 -16.72 1.24
C GLY A 112 18.05 -15.83 1.80
N SER A 113 18.91 -15.31 0.96
CA SER A 113 20.08 -14.54 1.41
C SER A 113 19.72 -13.14 1.92
N TYR A 114 18.76 -12.46 1.26
CA TYR A 114 18.34 -11.10 1.62
C TYR A 114 17.00 -10.74 0.95
N GLU A 115 16.35 -9.67 1.40
CA GLU A 115 15.22 -9.08 0.67
C GLU A 115 15.70 -8.37 -0.59
N SER A 116 15.18 -8.77 -1.74
CA SER A 116 15.56 -8.28 -3.06
C SER A 116 14.45 -7.46 -3.74
N LEU A 117 13.23 -7.51 -3.23
CA LEU A 117 12.05 -6.92 -3.86
C LEU A 117 11.43 -5.84 -2.98
N GLY A 118 10.80 -4.86 -3.63
CA GLY A 118 10.11 -3.75 -2.98
C GLY A 118 11.00 -2.53 -2.74
N PHE A 119 10.39 -1.51 -2.15
CA PHE A 119 10.99 -0.20 -1.89
C PHE A 119 11.21 0.03 -0.38
N GLY A 120 11.35 -1.02 0.40
CA GLY A 120 11.37 -0.98 1.84
C GLY A 120 9.97 -0.92 2.45
N TYR A 121 9.88 -0.50 3.70
CA TYR A 121 8.65 -0.31 4.47
C TYR A 121 8.36 1.18 4.59
N GLY A 122 7.53 1.68 3.79
CA GLY A 122 7.24 3.09 3.75
C GLY A 122 6.74 3.51 2.36
N PRO A 123 6.57 4.81 2.10
CA PRO A 123 7.02 5.94 2.93
C PRO A 123 6.27 6.00 4.28
N GLY A 124 6.91 6.59 5.30
CA GLY A 124 6.26 6.97 6.55
C GLY A 124 5.25 8.06 6.27
N ILE A 125 4.00 7.67 6.15
CA ILE A 125 2.85 8.52 5.84
C ILE A 125 1.86 8.39 6.98
N GLY A 126 1.26 9.49 7.39
CA GLY A 126 0.22 9.48 8.40
C GLY A 126 0.25 10.70 9.31
N ASP A 127 -0.67 10.71 10.25
CA ASP A 127 -0.75 11.79 11.24
C ASP A 127 0.52 11.82 12.12
N GLY A 128 1.10 13.01 12.29
CA GLY A 128 2.33 13.20 13.03
C GLY A 128 3.64 13.06 12.24
N TYR A 129 3.59 12.69 10.96
CA TYR A 129 4.76 12.68 10.08
C TYR A 129 4.89 14.02 9.36
N ASP A 130 5.99 14.75 9.62
CA ASP A 130 6.35 16.02 8.96
C ASP A 130 7.49 15.86 7.94
N ARG A 131 8.00 14.64 7.77
CA ARG A 131 9.15 14.31 6.92
C ARG A 131 8.89 13.01 6.17
N LEU A 132 9.51 12.87 5.02
CA LEU A 132 9.55 11.62 4.28
C LEU A 132 10.55 10.66 4.95
N ILE A 133 10.05 9.55 5.46
CA ILE A 133 10.86 8.53 6.13
C ILE A 133 10.69 7.20 5.40
N MET A 134 11.77 6.68 4.85
CA MET A 134 11.81 5.33 4.29
C MET A 134 12.42 4.38 5.32
N ILE A 135 11.77 3.25 5.53
CA ILE A 135 12.21 2.22 6.47
C ILE A 135 12.66 1.00 5.67
N VAL A 136 13.82 0.49 5.97
CA VAL A 136 14.33 -0.78 5.42
C VAL A 136 14.52 -1.78 6.53
N SER A 137 14.35 -3.07 6.23
CA SER A 137 14.58 -4.12 7.23
C SER A 137 16.07 -4.46 7.34
N ARG A 138 16.44 -5.14 8.43
CA ARG A 138 17.80 -5.69 8.57
C ARG A 138 18.15 -6.73 7.52
N ALA A 139 17.13 -7.32 6.90
CA ALA A 139 17.29 -8.29 5.82
C ALA A 139 17.32 -7.63 4.43
N SER A 140 17.08 -6.33 4.33
CA SER A 140 17.06 -5.63 3.04
C SER A 140 18.43 -5.63 2.37
N GLY A 141 18.48 -6.13 1.15
CA GLY A 141 19.68 -6.07 0.31
C GLY A 141 19.80 -4.75 -0.46
N ALA A 142 20.91 -4.59 -1.15
CA ALA A 142 21.18 -3.40 -1.96
C ALA A 142 20.04 -3.02 -2.94
N PRO A 143 19.37 -3.95 -3.63
CA PRO A 143 18.27 -3.60 -4.52
C PRO A 143 17.12 -2.89 -3.81
N VAL A 144 16.73 -3.34 -2.62
CA VAL A 144 15.66 -2.71 -1.83
C VAL A 144 16.06 -1.33 -1.34
N ILE A 145 17.31 -1.16 -0.91
CA ILE A 145 17.84 0.13 -0.45
C ILE A 145 17.87 1.12 -1.62
N ALA A 146 18.36 0.70 -2.79
CA ALA A 146 18.40 1.53 -3.98
C ALA A 146 16.99 1.94 -4.41
N GLY A 147 16.04 0.99 -4.47
CA GLY A 147 14.64 1.26 -4.78
C GLY A 147 13.99 2.22 -3.77
N ALA A 148 14.27 2.07 -2.47
CA ALA A 148 13.78 2.99 -1.46
C ALA A 148 14.31 4.42 -1.63
N MET A 149 15.57 4.59 -2.02
CA MET A 149 16.17 5.90 -2.30
C MET A 149 15.56 6.54 -3.55
N GLU A 150 15.37 5.77 -4.62
CA GLU A 150 14.72 6.22 -5.86
C GLU A 150 13.29 6.66 -5.58
N PHE A 151 12.52 5.84 -4.88
CA PHE A 151 11.15 6.16 -4.49
C PHE A 151 11.07 7.41 -3.61
N ALA A 152 11.97 7.54 -2.63
CA ALA A 152 12.05 8.75 -1.81
C ALA A 152 12.36 10.01 -2.64
N THR A 153 13.21 9.88 -3.65
CA THR A 153 13.55 10.99 -4.55
C THR A 153 12.35 11.42 -5.38
N ASN A 154 11.60 10.46 -5.94
CA ASN A 154 10.39 10.72 -6.69
C ASN A 154 9.35 11.44 -5.83
N LEU A 155 9.09 10.92 -4.63
CA LEU A 155 8.16 11.54 -3.69
C LEU A 155 8.62 12.92 -3.22
N GLY A 156 9.90 13.10 -2.95
CA GLY A 156 10.47 14.38 -2.47
C GLY A 156 10.47 15.48 -3.52
N SER A 157 10.40 15.15 -4.80
CA SER A 157 10.31 16.11 -5.90
C SER A 157 8.92 16.75 -6.05
N ILE A 158 7.91 16.21 -5.37
CA ILE A 158 6.53 16.69 -5.45
C ILE A 158 6.32 17.79 -4.39
N PRO A 159 5.92 19.03 -4.78
CA PRO A 159 5.75 20.13 -3.85
C PRO A 159 4.74 19.86 -2.71
N CYS A 160 3.89 18.85 -2.86
CA CYS A 160 2.82 18.49 -1.93
C CYS A 160 3.24 17.52 -0.83
N VAL A 161 4.40 16.86 -0.91
CA VAL A 161 4.84 15.93 0.14
C VAL A 161 5.22 16.66 1.43
N SER A 162 5.68 17.91 1.33
CA SER A 162 5.85 18.80 2.49
C SER A 162 4.50 19.23 3.10
N SER A 163 3.39 19.00 2.41
CA SER A 163 2.02 19.24 2.86
C SER A 163 1.11 18.04 2.57
N LEU A 164 1.49 16.85 3.05
CA LEU A 164 0.56 15.69 3.17
C LEU A 164 -0.77 16.09 3.82
N ARG A 165 -0.78 17.21 4.55
CA ARG A 165 -1.97 17.91 4.99
C ARG A 165 -2.90 18.37 3.85
N CYS A 166 -2.41 18.63 2.62
CA CYS A 166 -3.27 18.99 1.49
C CYS A 166 -4.05 17.80 0.98
N LEU A 167 -3.40 16.64 0.78
CA LEU A 167 -4.04 15.43 0.26
C LEU A 167 -5.08 14.84 1.23
N ILE A 168 -4.93 15.09 2.52
CA ILE A 168 -5.89 14.70 3.56
C ILE A 168 -7.00 15.77 3.72
N ARG A 169 -6.75 17.06 3.42
CA ARG A 169 -7.72 18.14 3.58
C ARG A 169 -8.68 18.29 2.41
N ASP A 170 -8.27 17.93 1.19
CA ASP A 170 -9.15 17.97 0.02
C ASP A 170 -10.13 16.78 -0.03
N SER A 171 -10.03 15.86 0.92
CA SER A 171 -10.97 14.75 1.15
C SER A 171 -11.98 15.00 2.29
N ARG A 172 -12.22 16.28 2.65
CA ARG A 172 -13.28 16.65 3.59
C ARG A 172 -14.39 17.41 2.91
#